data_04115f7cc9a4fa68e7637c41e4ef6572
#
_entry.id   04115f7cc9a4fa68e7637c41e4ef6572
#
_cell.length_a   1.000
_cell.length_b   1.000
_cell.length_c   1.000
_cell.angle_alpha   90.00
_cell.angle_beta   90.00
_cell.angle_gamma   90.00
#
_symmetry.space_group_name_H-M   'P 1'
#
loop_
_entity.id
_entity.type
_entity.pdbx_description
1 polymer ?
#
loop_
_entity_poly.entity_id
_entity_poly.type
_entity_poly.pdbx_seq_one_letter_code
_entity_poly.pdbx_strand_id
1 'polypeptide(L)'
;MKINKPTYLIVILIILFSSFTYSQERRRIQIDTSGFITKNEADYPGATILTRDDMNQVKISHDGVILWCDQAIHYSAQDFIEAYGNVKINQGDTINMTSKYVEYSGKTQLAFASGDVIMKDPTSTITSDTLYFDRIKQQAFYRNNGKVVKDSSGTITSKRGVYYMEIQKYQFVDSVKLVNPEYVIDSDRLDFFSELGHAFL
;
A
#
# COMPACT_ATOMS: atom_id res chain seq x y z
N MET A 1 33.54 -49.87 14.78
CA MET A 1 33.90 -48.77 13.85
C MET A 1 33.95 -47.47 14.67
N LYS A 2 35.16 -46.94 14.96
CA LYS A 2 35.30 -45.70 15.76
C LYS A 2 35.16 -44.53 14.79
N ILE A 3 34.05 -43.82 14.89
CA ILE A 3 33.80 -42.60 14.12
C ILE A 3 34.64 -41.48 14.78
N ASN A 4 35.53 -40.84 14.01
CA ASN A 4 36.41 -39.79 14.50
C ASN A 4 35.63 -38.54 14.90
N LYS A 5 36.00 -37.90 16.03
CA LYS A 5 35.34 -36.68 16.54
C LYS A 5 35.15 -35.57 15.51
N PRO A 6 36.04 -35.29 14.53
CA PRO A 6 35.81 -34.27 13.52
C PRO A 6 34.64 -34.62 12.55
N THR A 7 34.41 -35.93 12.29
CA THR A 7 33.32 -36.37 11.41
C THR A 7 31.94 -36.09 12.03
N TYR A 8 31.79 -36.20 13.34
CA TYR A 8 30.56 -35.85 14.05
C TYR A 8 30.26 -34.35 13.98
N LEU A 9 31.28 -33.51 14.07
CA LEU A 9 31.14 -32.06 14.02
C LEU A 9 30.66 -31.58 12.64
N ILE A 10 31.16 -32.18 11.56
CA ILE A 10 30.77 -31.89 10.18
C ILE A 10 29.31 -32.32 9.91
N VAL A 11 28.91 -33.49 10.40
CA VAL A 11 27.53 -33.99 10.23
C VAL A 11 26.52 -33.10 10.99
N ILE A 12 26.87 -32.67 12.21
CA ILE A 12 26.02 -31.73 12.98
C ILE A 12 25.95 -30.38 12.29
N LEU A 13 27.01 -29.86 11.70
CA LEU A 13 27.05 -28.61 10.96
C LEU A 13 26.18 -28.67 9.70
N ILE A 14 26.18 -29.79 8.98
CA ILE A 14 25.34 -30.00 7.78
C ILE A 14 23.84 -30.08 8.17
N ILE A 15 23.51 -30.74 9.28
CA ILE A 15 22.09 -30.80 9.77
C ILE A 15 21.61 -29.43 10.24
N LEU A 16 22.45 -28.60 10.84
CA LEU A 16 22.12 -27.23 11.23
C LEU A 16 21.91 -26.29 10.03
N PHE A 17 22.64 -26.51 8.91
CA PHE A 17 22.45 -25.71 7.69
C PHE A 17 21.20 -26.08 6.88
N SER A 18 20.70 -27.31 7.00
CA SER A 18 19.48 -27.75 6.29
C SER A 18 18.18 -27.20 6.89
N SER A 19 18.22 -26.58 8.07
CA SER A 19 17.04 -26.05 8.76
C SER A 19 16.64 -24.62 8.35
N PHE A 20 17.43 -23.94 7.51
CA PHE A 20 17.22 -22.53 7.17
C PHE A 20 16.52 -22.28 5.83
N THR A 21 16.07 -23.29 5.12
CA THR A 21 15.25 -23.09 3.93
C THR A 21 13.76 -23.09 4.25
N TYR A 22 13.31 -22.22 5.16
CA TYR A 22 11.92 -21.81 5.14
C TYR A 22 11.75 -20.87 3.95
N SER A 23 11.39 -21.42 2.81
CA SER A 23 10.78 -20.63 1.74
C SER A 23 9.50 -20.03 2.33
N GLN A 24 9.50 -18.73 2.60
CA GLN A 24 8.25 -18.02 2.85
C GLN A 24 7.40 -18.17 1.58
N GLU A 25 6.41 -19.04 1.64
CA GLU A 25 5.42 -19.16 0.58
C GLU A 25 4.79 -17.78 0.40
N ARG A 26 5.09 -17.13 -0.72
CA ARG A 26 4.54 -15.80 -1.02
C ARG A 26 3.01 -15.93 -1.07
N ARG A 27 2.33 -15.31 -0.14
CA ARG A 27 0.86 -15.28 -0.14
C ARG A 27 0.40 -14.63 -1.45
N ARG A 28 -0.63 -15.19 -2.05
CA ARG A 28 -1.27 -14.63 -3.26
C ARG A 28 -2.49 -13.82 -2.88
N ILE A 29 -2.90 -12.96 -3.80
CA ILE A 29 -4.19 -12.26 -3.72
C ILE A 29 -5.31 -13.29 -3.62
N GLN A 30 -6.19 -13.13 -2.62
CA GLN A 30 -7.32 -14.01 -2.34
C GLN A 30 -8.64 -13.26 -2.58
N ILE A 31 -9.58 -13.93 -3.25
CA ILE A 31 -10.95 -13.45 -3.42
C ILE A 31 -11.76 -14.00 -2.24
N ASP A 32 -12.21 -13.12 -1.36
CA ASP A 32 -12.98 -13.51 -0.17
C ASP A 32 -14.47 -13.61 -0.48
N THR A 33 -15.03 -12.59 -1.16
CA THR A 33 -16.45 -12.56 -1.58
C THR A 33 -16.63 -11.85 -2.92
N SER A 34 -17.68 -12.24 -3.63
CA SER A 34 -18.16 -11.58 -4.86
C SER A 34 -19.63 -11.94 -5.06
N GLY A 35 -20.43 -11.04 -5.65
CA GLY A 35 -21.79 -11.35 -6.08
C GLY A 35 -21.79 -12.24 -7.32
N PHE A 36 -21.05 -11.83 -8.34
CA PHE A 36 -20.93 -12.56 -9.61
C PHE A 36 -19.47 -12.78 -9.98
N ILE A 37 -19.21 -13.92 -10.62
CA ILE A 37 -17.90 -14.28 -11.17
C ILE A 37 -18.11 -14.63 -12.65
N THR A 38 -17.46 -13.86 -13.53
CA THR A 38 -17.55 -14.07 -14.99
C THR A 38 -16.18 -14.05 -15.64
N LYS A 39 -16.12 -14.45 -16.91
CA LYS A 39 -14.93 -14.34 -17.76
C LYS A 39 -15.29 -13.67 -19.07
N ASN A 40 -14.40 -12.84 -19.57
CA ASN A 40 -14.48 -12.25 -20.90
C ASN A 40 -13.09 -12.31 -21.53
N GLU A 41 -12.81 -13.38 -22.22
CA GLU A 41 -11.48 -13.64 -22.83
C GLU A 41 -11.17 -12.68 -24.00
N ALA A 42 -12.19 -12.01 -24.57
CA ALA A 42 -11.98 -11.06 -25.66
C ALA A 42 -11.38 -9.74 -25.15
N ASP A 43 -11.94 -9.20 -24.05
CA ASP A 43 -11.53 -7.92 -23.49
C ASP A 43 -10.47 -8.09 -22.39
N TYR A 44 -10.55 -9.19 -21.61
CA TYR A 44 -9.68 -9.45 -20.44
C TYR A 44 -9.11 -10.88 -20.49
N PRO A 45 -8.20 -11.18 -21.42
CA PRO A 45 -7.68 -12.54 -21.61
C PRO A 45 -6.97 -13.05 -20.34
N GLY A 46 -7.38 -14.24 -19.88
CA GLY A 46 -6.84 -14.90 -18.70
C GLY A 46 -7.27 -14.30 -17.35
N ALA A 47 -8.17 -13.33 -17.34
CA ALA A 47 -8.67 -12.72 -16.12
C ALA A 47 -10.02 -13.27 -15.68
N THR A 48 -10.33 -13.08 -14.41
CA THR A 48 -11.66 -13.30 -13.81
C THR A 48 -12.25 -11.95 -13.42
N ILE A 49 -13.47 -11.67 -13.86
CA ILE A 49 -14.23 -10.47 -13.55
C ILE A 49 -15.13 -10.78 -12.35
N LEU A 50 -14.97 -10.01 -11.30
CA LEU A 50 -15.74 -10.06 -10.08
C LEU A 50 -16.64 -8.84 -10.03
N THR A 51 -17.92 -9.01 -9.75
CA THR A 51 -18.87 -7.89 -9.65
C THR A 51 -19.72 -8.07 -8.41
N ARG A 52 -20.00 -6.98 -7.73
CA ARG A 52 -20.93 -6.95 -6.59
C ARG A 52 -22.36 -7.34 -7.02
N ASP A 53 -23.15 -7.80 -6.08
CA ASP A 53 -24.63 -7.82 -6.14
C ASP A 53 -25.22 -6.92 -5.03
N ASP A 54 -26.51 -7.04 -4.77
CA ASP A 54 -27.17 -6.25 -3.75
C ASP A 54 -26.79 -6.66 -2.32
N MET A 55 -26.27 -7.87 -2.13
CA MET A 55 -25.95 -8.44 -0.81
C MET A 55 -24.44 -8.52 -0.57
N ASN A 56 -23.64 -8.73 -1.62
CA ASN A 56 -22.21 -9.01 -1.52
C ASN A 56 -21.39 -7.99 -2.31
N GLN A 57 -20.59 -7.21 -1.60
CA GLN A 57 -19.56 -6.40 -2.23
C GLN A 57 -18.39 -7.31 -2.62
N VAL A 58 -17.64 -6.95 -3.68
CA VAL A 58 -16.37 -7.61 -3.97
C VAL A 58 -15.42 -7.33 -2.83
N LYS A 59 -14.88 -8.38 -2.21
CA LYS A 59 -13.90 -8.32 -1.14
C LYS A 59 -12.71 -9.18 -1.50
N ILE A 60 -11.54 -8.60 -1.39
CA ILE A 60 -10.26 -9.20 -1.75
C ILE A 60 -9.28 -8.96 -0.62
N SER A 61 -8.49 -9.97 -0.29
CA SER A 61 -7.46 -9.84 0.73
C SER A 61 -6.08 -10.26 0.24
N HIS A 62 -5.05 -9.64 0.77
CA HIS A 62 -3.66 -10.01 0.55
C HIS A 62 -2.78 -9.55 1.71
N ASP A 63 -2.18 -10.50 2.40
CA ASP A 63 -1.17 -10.27 3.44
C ASP A 63 -1.56 -9.20 4.47
N GLY A 64 -2.77 -9.34 5.06
CA GLY A 64 -3.31 -8.44 6.08
C GLY A 64 -3.94 -7.15 5.55
N VAL A 65 -3.98 -6.96 4.23
CA VAL A 65 -4.75 -5.88 3.59
C VAL A 65 -6.07 -6.42 3.08
N ILE A 66 -7.12 -5.64 3.24
CA ILE A 66 -8.45 -5.94 2.70
C ILE A 66 -8.86 -4.80 1.77
N LEU A 67 -9.34 -5.18 0.58
CA LEU A 67 -9.89 -4.28 -0.42
C LEU A 67 -11.35 -4.63 -0.67
N TRP A 68 -12.21 -3.60 -0.75
CA TRP A 68 -13.59 -3.69 -1.20
C TRP A 68 -13.80 -2.80 -2.41
N CYS A 69 -14.63 -3.23 -3.36
CA CYS A 69 -14.98 -2.45 -4.55
C CYS A 69 -16.31 -2.91 -5.14
N ASP A 70 -16.79 -2.22 -6.17
CA ASP A 70 -17.98 -2.62 -6.91
C ASP A 70 -17.66 -3.69 -7.98
N GLN A 71 -16.49 -3.58 -8.62
CA GLN A 71 -16.00 -4.53 -9.62
C GLN A 71 -14.49 -4.71 -9.48
N ALA A 72 -13.98 -5.92 -9.73
CA ALA A 72 -12.56 -6.18 -9.87
C ALA A 72 -12.26 -7.10 -11.05
N ILE A 73 -11.12 -6.88 -11.69
CA ILE A 73 -10.54 -7.74 -12.70
C ILE A 73 -9.30 -8.39 -12.09
N HIS A 74 -9.34 -9.70 -11.91
CA HIS A 74 -8.28 -10.46 -11.25
C HIS A 74 -7.50 -11.30 -12.25
N TYR A 75 -6.25 -10.96 -12.45
CA TYR A 75 -5.26 -11.69 -13.26
C TYR A 75 -4.45 -12.61 -12.34
N SER A 76 -4.95 -13.81 -12.09
CA SER A 76 -4.37 -14.75 -11.12
C SER A 76 -2.94 -15.20 -11.46
N ALA A 77 -2.58 -15.34 -12.75
CA ALA A 77 -1.24 -15.71 -13.19
C ALA A 77 -0.21 -14.59 -12.92
N GLN A 78 -0.64 -13.35 -13.02
CA GLN A 78 0.18 -12.15 -12.75
C GLN A 78 0.19 -11.79 -11.27
N ASP A 79 -0.72 -12.33 -10.47
CA ASP A 79 -0.99 -11.92 -9.10
C ASP A 79 -1.29 -10.42 -9.02
N PHE A 80 -2.26 -9.98 -9.84
CA PHE A 80 -2.58 -8.58 -10.08
C PHE A 80 -4.09 -8.37 -10.14
N ILE A 81 -4.54 -7.24 -9.62
CA ILE A 81 -5.94 -6.80 -9.69
C ILE A 81 -6.07 -5.36 -10.17
N GLU A 82 -7.17 -5.10 -10.84
CA GLU A 82 -7.75 -3.79 -11.07
C GLU A 82 -9.09 -3.73 -10.36
N ALA A 83 -9.32 -2.71 -9.53
CA ALA A 83 -10.54 -2.53 -8.75
C ALA A 83 -11.22 -1.21 -9.11
N TYR A 84 -12.53 -1.24 -9.31
CA TYR A 84 -13.34 -0.15 -9.81
C TYR A 84 -14.54 0.13 -8.91
N GLY A 85 -14.86 1.40 -8.74
CA GLY A 85 -16.05 1.88 -8.04
C GLY A 85 -16.01 1.67 -6.54
N ASN A 86 -16.24 2.74 -5.78
CA ASN A 86 -16.31 2.74 -4.31
C ASN A 86 -15.19 1.94 -3.63
N VAL A 87 -13.95 2.06 -4.18
CA VAL A 87 -12.82 1.29 -3.67
C VAL A 87 -12.46 1.76 -2.26
N LYS A 88 -12.35 0.79 -1.36
CA LYS A 88 -11.87 0.98 0.03
C LYS A 88 -10.75 0.00 0.29
N ILE A 89 -9.68 0.46 0.89
CA ILE A 89 -8.55 -0.38 1.33
C ILE A 89 -8.36 -0.15 2.82
N ASN A 90 -8.17 -1.23 3.56
CA ASN A 90 -7.83 -1.22 4.97
C ASN A 90 -6.60 -2.07 5.21
N GLN A 91 -5.64 -1.53 5.94
CA GLN A 91 -4.47 -2.25 6.44
C GLN A 91 -4.45 -2.16 7.97
N GLY A 92 -5.17 -3.06 8.62
CA GLY A 92 -5.32 -3.07 10.07
C GLY A 92 -5.83 -1.73 10.61
N ASP A 93 -5.26 -1.29 11.74
CA ASP A 93 -5.60 0.00 12.37
C ASP A 93 -4.75 1.17 11.84
N THR A 94 -3.85 0.90 10.90
CA THR A 94 -2.83 1.87 10.47
C THR A 94 -3.25 2.70 9.27
N ILE A 95 -3.89 2.09 8.25
CA ILE A 95 -4.20 2.76 6.99
C ILE A 95 -5.62 2.45 6.53
N ASN A 96 -6.35 3.52 6.21
CA ASN A 96 -7.62 3.47 5.51
C ASN A 96 -7.51 4.34 4.25
N MET A 97 -7.80 3.78 3.08
CA MET A 97 -7.80 4.51 1.82
C MET A 97 -9.11 4.33 1.08
N THR A 98 -9.58 5.39 0.42
CA THR A 98 -10.72 5.37 -0.49
C THR A 98 -10.32 5.98 -1.83
N SER A 99 -10.89 5.47 -2.94
CA SER A 99 -10.68 5.98 -4.29
C SER A 99 -11.77 5.47 -5.23
N LYS A 100 -11.74 5.90 -6.52
CA LYS A 100 -12.60 5.36 -7.57
C LYS A 100 -11.99 4.16 -8.28
N TYR A 101 -10.66 4.08 -8.30
CA TYR A 101 -9.90 3.05 -9.01
C TYR A 101 -8.63 2.69 -8.24
N VAL A 102 -8.25 1.41 -8.30
CA VAL A 102 -6.99 0.89 -7.76
C VAL A 102 -6.45 -0.21 -8.67
N GLU A 103 -5.15 -0.14 -8.94
CA GLU A 103 -4.32 -1.28 -9.39
C GLU A 103 -3.48 -1.78 -8.21
N TYR A 104 -3.36 -3.09 -8.08
CA TYR A 104 -2.50 -3.68 -7.06
C TYR A 104 -1.81 -4.94 -7.56
N SER A 105 -0.51 -5.01 -7.35
CA SER A 105 0.31 -6.19 -7.63
C SER A 105 0.70 -6.91 -6.34
N GLY A 106 0.27 -8.14 -6.17
CA GLY A 106 0.68 -9.00 -5.06
C GLY A 106 2.18 -9.35 -5.11
N LYS A 107 2.79 -9.35 -6.31
CA LYS A 107 4.22 -9.62 -6.50
C LYS A 107 5.11 -8.49 -5.97
N THR A 108 4.78 -7.26 -6.31
CA THR A 108 5.57 -6.07 -5.95
C THR A 108 5.05 -5.38 -4.70
N GLN A 109 3.83 -5.71 -4.28
CA GLN A 109 3.08 -5.07 -3.20
C GLN A 109 2.94 -3.54 -3.39
N LEU A 110 2.95 -3.11 -4.65
CA LEU A 110 2.70 -1.73 -5.04
C LEU A 110 1.23 -1.56 -5.43
N ALA A 111 0.58 -0.57 -4.85
CA ALA A 111 -0.74 -0.09 -5.23
C ALA A 111 -0.63 1.27 -5.95
N PHE A 112 -1.47 1.46 -6.94
CA PHE A 112 -1.77 2.76 -7.55
C PHE A 112 -3.26 3.04 -7.38
N ALA A 113 -3.61 4.18 -6.82
CA ALA A 113 -4.98 4.63 -6.64
C ALA A 113 -5.25 5.91 -7.42
N SER A 114 -6.43 6.06 -7.98
CA SER A 114 -6.86 7.27 -8.67
C SER A 114 -8.34 7.59 -8.47
N GLY A 115 -8.66 8.87 -8.67
CA GLY A 115 -10.00 9.43 -8.53
C GLY A 115 -10.40 9.66 -7.07
N ASP A 116 -10.29 10.93 -6.63
CA ASP A 116 -10.66 11.41 -5.29
C ASP A 116 -10.00 10.59 -4.17
N VAL A 117 -8.68 10.35 -4.29
CA VAL A 117 -7.96 9.51 -3.33
C VAL A 117 -7.87 10.20 -1.97
N ILE A 118 -8.30 9.50 -0.94
CA ILE A 118 -8.16 9.91 0.46
C ILE A 118 -7.50 8.76 1.21
N MET A 119 -6.31 8.99 1.76
CA MET A 119 -5.63 8.05 2.64
C MET A 119 -5.55 8.64 4.04
N LYS A 120 -5.96 7.87 5.02
CA LYS A 120 -5.93 8.24 6.44
C LYS A 120 -5.04 7.28 7.22
N ASP A 121 -4.17 7.83 8.02
CA ASP A 121 -3.52 7.16 9.14
C ASP A 121 -4.05 7.73 10.47
N PRO A 122 -3.62 7.23 11.65
CA PRO A 122 -4.13 7.74 12.94
C PRO A 122 -3.91 9.23 13.20
N THR A 123 -3.00 9.88 12.49
CA THR A 123 -2.57 11.27 12.79
C THR A 123 -2.70 12.22 11.62
N SER A 124 -2.98 11.71 10.41
CA SER A 124 -3.01 12.55 9.21
C SER A 124 -3.98 12.05 8.14
N THR A 125 -4.31 12.95 7.24
CA THR A 125 -5.09 12.66 6.04
C THR A 125 -4.35 13.19 4.81
N ILE A 126 -4.07 12.31 3.86
CA ILE A 126 -3.50 12.65 2.54
C ILE A 126 -4.63 12.62 1.51
N THR A 127 -4.77 13.67 0.72
CA THR A 127 -5.70 13.73 -0.42
C THR A 127 -4.94 14.08 -1.70
N SER A 128 -5.27 13.39 -2.79
CA SER A 128 -4.68 13.63 -4.12
C SER A 128 -5.58 13.02 -5.20
N ASP A 129 -5.41 13.43 -6.45
CA ASP A 129 -6.07 12.76 -7.58
C ASP A 129 -5.49 11.37 -7.84
N THR A 130 -4.20 11.19 -7.55
CA THR A 130 -3.50 9.92 -7.69
C THR A 130 -2.53 9.70 -6.52
N LEU A 131 -2.47 8.46 -6.04
CA LEU A 131 -1.58 8.06 -4.94
C LEU A 131 -0.98 6.70 -5.23
N TYR A 132 0.32 6.56 -4.99
CA TYR A 132 1.04 5.28 -4.97
C TYR A 132 1.27 4.86 -3.53
N PHE A 133 1.16 3.57 -3.26
CA PHE A 133 1.44 2.97 -1.96
C PHE A 133 2.34 1.74 -2.13
N ASP A 134 3.60 1.89 -1.72
CA ASP A 134 4.61 0.82 -1.72
C ASP A 134 4.65 0.18 -0.32
N ARG A 135 4.08 -1.00 -0.20
CA ARG A 135 3.99 -1.72 1.09
C ARG A 135 5.33 -2.29 1.54
N ILE A 136 6.21 -2.62 0.62
CA ILE A 136 7.55 -3.14 0.96
C ILE A 136 8.40 -2.02 1.55
N LYS A 137 8.35 -0.83 0.95
CA LYS A 137 9.10 0.34 1.44
C LYS A 137 8.37 1.12 2.52
N GLN A 138 7.14 0.76 2.84
CA GLN A 138 6.27 1.50 3.75
C GLN A 138 6.21 3.00 3.39
N GLN A 139 5.87 3.26 2.11
CA GLN A 139 5.84 4.61 1.53
C GLN A 139 4.54 4.86 0.79
N ALA A 140 3.94 6.03 1.03
CA ALA A 140 2.89 6.58 0.17
C ALA A 140 3.41 7.83 -0.54
N PHE A 141 3.12 8.01 -1.84
CA PHE A 141 3.58 9.16 -2.56
C PHE A 141 2.63 9.60 -3.67
N TYR A 142 2.59 10.90 -3.92
CA TYR A 142 1.88 11.51 -5.05
C TYR A 142 2.82 12.38 -5.90
N ARG A 143 2.47 12.56 -7.17
CA ARG A 143 3.29 13.28 -8.16
C ARG A 143 2.58 14.48 -8.78
N ASN A 144 1.26 14.57 -8.64
CA ASN A 144 0.41 15.55 -9.30
C ASN A 144 -0.52 16.21 -8.29
N ASN A 145 0.03 17.09 -7.46
CA ASN A 145 -0.63 17.82 -6.40
C ASN A 145 -1.21 16.92 -5.32
N GLY A 146 -1.00 17.31 -4.10
CA GLY A 146 -1.55 16.66 -2.94
C GLY A 146 -1.67 17.61 -1.76
N LYS A 147 -2.51 17.22 -0.84
CA LYS A 147 -2.76 17.92 0.42
C LYS A 147 -2.63 16.94 1.56
N VAL A 148 -1.86 17.32 2.57
CA VAL A 148 -1.77 16.61 3.84
C VAL A 148 -2.35 17.50 4.92
N VAL A 149 -3.33 16.98 5.66
CA VAL A 149 -3.88 17.60 6.85
C VAL A 149 -3.40 16.82 8.06
N LYS A 150 -2.80 17.51 9.00
CA LYS A 150 -2.37 16.94 10.27
C LYS A 150 -3.01 17.73 11.42
N ASP A 151 -3.71 17.03 12.30
CA ASP A 151 -4.60 17.63 13.31
C ASP A 151 -3.98 18.74 14.15
N SER A 152 -2.70 18.62 14.49
CA SER A 152 -2.00 19.62 15.35
C SER A 152 -1.05 20.56 14.59
N SER A 153 -0.71 20.27 13.34
CA SER A 153 0.37 20.97 12.61
C SER A 153 -0.13 21.80 11.41
N GLY A 154 -1.40 21.67 11.07
CA GLY A 154 -2.01 22.42 9.98
C GLY A 154 -2.10 21.64 8.66
N THR A 155 -2.09 22.38 7.56
CA THR A 155 -2.29 21.84 6.21
C THR A 155 -1.06 22.10 5.35
N ILE A 156 -0.56 21.06 4.68
CA ILE A 156 0.55 21.18 3.73
C ILE A 156 0.03 20.80 2.33
N THR A 157 0.32 21.63 1.35
CA THR A 157 0.06 21.36 -0.07
C THR A 157 1.37 21.38 -0.84
N SER A 158 1.50 20.56 -1.88
CA SER A 158 2.67 20.55 -2.78
C SER A 158 2.33 19.85 -4.10
N LYS A 159 3.18 20.01 -5.11
CA LYS A 159 3.04 19.21 -6.35
C LYS A 159 3.42 17.77 -6.15
N ARG A 160 4.48 17.49 -5.37
CA ARG A 160 4.96 16.14 -5.09
C ARG A 160 5.15 15.96 -3.59
N GLY A 161 4.78 14.79 -3.11
CA GLY A 161 4.96 14.44 -1.69
C GLY A 161 5.25 12.97 -1.51
N VAL A 162 6.06 12.65 -0.53
CA VAL A 162 6.35 11.27 -0.07
C VAL A 162 6.15 11.21 1.44
N TYR A 163 5.43 10.21 1.89
CA TYR A 163 5.31 9.85 3.30
C TYR A 163 6.09 8.56 3.57
N TYR A 164 7.12 8.65 4.37
CA TYR A 164 7.91 7.53 4.90
C TYR A 164 7.31 7.09 6.23
N MET A 165 6.49 6.04 6.23
CA MET A 165 5.68 5.63 7.38
C MET A 165 6.52 5.13 8.53
N GLU A 166 7.57 4.34 8.26
CA GLU A 166 8.45 3.75 9.27
C GLU A 166 9.12 4.80 10.16
N ILE A 167 9.50 5.93 9.58
CA ILE A 167 10.17 7.03 10.29
C ILE A 167 9.26 8.25 10.49
N GLN A 168 7.98 8.11 10.16
CA GLN A 168 6.94 9.14 10.27
C GLN A 168 7.36 10.50 9.69
N LYS A 169 8.05 10.46 8.54
CA LYS A 169 8.58 11.64 7.85
C LYS A 169 7.82 11.90 6.57
N TYR A 170 7.42 13.14 6.36
CA TYR A 170 6.94 13.65 5.07
C TYR A 170 8.04 14.44 4.38
N GLN A 171 8.12 14.29 3.08
CA GLN A 171 8.95 15.12 2.21
C GLN A 171 8.09 15.71 1.11
N PHE A 172 8.05 17.03 1.03
CA PHE A 172 7.29 17.77 0.05
C PHE A 172 8.23 18.53 -0.87
N VAL A 173 7.88 18.57 -2.16
CA VAL A 173 8.69 19.22 -3.19
C VAL A 173 7.80 19.92 -4.20
N ASP A 174 8.26 21.07 -4.68
CA ASP A 174 7.64 21.96 -5.64
C ASP A 174 6.35 22.64 -5.12
N SER A 175 6.42 23.96 -5.04
CA SER A 175 5.29 24.82 -4.62
C SER A 175 4.68 24.36 -3.29
N VAL A 176 5.56 24.12 -2.32
CA VAL A 176 5.13 23.69 -0.98
C VAL A 176 4.56 24.87 -0.23
N LYS A 177 3.36 24.70 0.32
CA LYS A 177 2.71 25.66 1.20
C LYS A 177 2.24 24.97 2.47
N LEU A 178 2.78 25.39 3.62
CA LEU A 178 2.30 24.99 4.93
C LEU A 178 1.49 26.14 5.53
N VAL A 179 0.26 25.83 5.91
CA VAL A 179 -0.64 26.76 6.57
C VAL A 179 -0.97 26.22 7.97
N ASN A 180 -0.60 26.97 8.97
CA ASN A 180 -0.91 26.74 10.38
C ASN A 180 -1.62 27.99 10.92
N PRO A 181 -2.41 27.94 12.00
CA PRO A 181 -3.07 29.12 12.57
C PRO A 181 -2.12 30.28 12.92
N GLU A 182 -0.87 30.03 13.23
CA GLU A 182 0.11 31.02 13.69
C GLU A 182 1.01 31.53 12.55
N TYR A 183 1.21 30.74 11.46
CA TYR A 183 2.14 31.08 10.38
C TYR A 183 1.78 30.44 9.06
N VAL A 184 2.33 30.98 7.98
CA VAL A 184 2.30 30.43 6.62
C VAL A 184 3.75 30.34 6.12
N ILE A 185 4.13 29.18 5.58
CA ILE A 185 5.44 28.97 4.97
C ILE A 185 5.21 28.60 3.50
N ASP A 186 5.90 29.32 2.61
CA ASP A 186 6.01 28.98 1.19
C ASP A 186 7.48 28.59 0.90
N SER A 187 7.68 27.47 0.21
CA SER A 187 9.02 26.88 -0.01
C SER A 187 9.01 25.98 -1.24
N ASP A 188 10.19 25.70 -1.80
CA ASP A 188 10.34 24.70 -2.86
C ASP A 188 10.47 23.29 -2.30
N ARG A 189 10.88 23.15 -1.04
CA ARG A 189 11.03 21.88 -0.33
C ARG A 189 10.71 22.05 1.14
N LEU A 190 10.11 20.99 1.72
CA LEU A 190 9.87 20.90 3.16
C LEU A 190 9.97 19.44 3.58
N ASP A 191 10.82 19.17 4.55
CA ASP A 191 10.87 17.91 5.27
C ASP A 191 10.17 18.09 6.63
N PHE A 192 9.14 17.27 6.90
CA PHE A 192 8.34 17.36 8.13
C PHE A 192 8.37 16.05 8.90
N PHE A 193 8.84 16.07 10.13
CA PHE A 193 8.87 14.93 11.03
C PHE A 193 7.67 14.97 11.96
N SER A 194 6.72 14.08 11.72
CA SER A 194 5.41 14.16 12.36
C SER A 194 5.41 13.83 13.85
N GLU A 195 6.30 12.96 14.31
CA GLU A 195 6.48 12.66 15.75
C GLU A 195 7.02 13.86 16.54
N LEU A 196 7.93 14.60 15.93
CA LEU A 196 8.61 15.70 16.58
C LEU A 196 7.90 17.05 16.40
N GLY A 197 6.97 17.13 15.43
CA GLY A 197 6.36 18.40 15.01
C GLY A 197 7.36 19.39 14.38
N HIS A 198 8.51 18.89 13.88
CA HIS A 198 9.58 19.71 13.33
C HIS A 198 9.54 19.75 11.81
N ALA A 199 9.72 20.94 11.24
CA ALA A 199 9.85 21.18 9.82
C ALA A 199 11.25 21.73 9.49
N PHE A 200 11.81 21.28 8.37
CA PHE A 200 13.09 21.73 7.81
C PHE A 200 12.86 22.17 6.36
N LEU A 201 13.38 23.34 6.01
CA LEU A 201 13.30 23.97 4.68
C LEU A 201 14.55 23.67 3.87
#